data_4d9b8e2f5bfd9106ad1fa07210b9dce0
#
_entry.id   4d9b8e2f5bfd9106ad1fa07210b9dce0
#
_cell.length_a   1.000
_cell.length_b   1.000
_cell.length_c   1.000
_cell.angle_alpha   90.00
_cell.angle_beta   90.00
_cell.angle_gamma   90.00
#
_symmetry.space_group_name_H-M   'P 1'
#
loop_
_entity.id
_entity.type
_entity.pdbx_description
1 polymer ?
#
loop_
_entity_poly.entity_id
_entity_poly.type
_entity_poly.pdbx_seq_one_letter_code
_entity_poly.pdbx_strand_id
1 'polypeptide(L)'
;MRTAQVADDDLSYLTYYADNIAAFTDRREAEDGENGFDKTVPLDSVFNILNGNHEKKHYAMQVLDPNAGINYPTDHPVSMDEHFYKTVIQNITECLRGIELDEKYLNSLLSVLEANLSYIPSSTSKKELTDISLYDHVKMTAAIAACTEQFLEEKQEKNYRKHLFENAKQSYEEKMFLLYSMDISGIQNFIYTVGESGVLKGLRARSFYLEIMMEHVVDELLEKLALSRANLIYTGGGHCYMLLPNTKDVKNAIADYEKELNAWMMQQFDTALYVASGYAPASANELRDEPEGSYSGLYLKISKMIAGKKAHRYDAAMIRALNKKRHSGDRECKVCRRMAELADDKCEMCNALEKMSGNVLYDPYFTVVRRKEKNALPLPGEKYLVADTKESLLKRMQQDGYVRSYTCLLYTSPSPR
;
A
#
# COMPACT_ATOMS: atom_id res chain seq x y z
N MET A 1 -32.22 9.32 1.94
CA MET A 1 -31.80 8.00 1.40
C MET A 1 -32.92 7.43 0.55
N ARG A 2 -32.65 7.04 -0.70
CA ARG A 2 -33.66 6.42 -1.58
C ARG A 2 -33.60 4.90 -1.36
N THR A 3 -34.44 4.39 -0.46
CA THR A 3 -34.56 2.97 -0.10
C THR A 3 -34.81 2.01 -1.27
N ALA A 4 -35.31 2.52 -2.40
CA ALA A 4 -35.65 1.73 -3.60
C ALA A 4 -34.46 1.24 -4.44
N GLN A 5 -33.21 1.52 -4.04
CA GLN A 5 -32.00 1.22 -4.82
C GLN A 5 -31.07 0.19 -4.18
N VAL A 6 -31.37 -0.27 -2.96
CA VAL A 6 -30.57 -1.29 -2.27
C VAL A 6 -31.31 -2.61 -2.35
N ALA A 7 -30.66 -3.67 -2.86
CA ALA A 7 -31.20 -5.02 -2.80
C ALA A 7 -31.31 -5.46 -1.33
N ASP A 8 -32.25 -6.34 -1.03
CA ASP A 8 -32.50 -6.79 0.35
C ASP A 8 -31.64 -8.01 0.69
N ASP A 9 -30.31 -7.80 0.68
CA ASP A 9 -29.30 -8.78 1.06
C ASP A 9 -28.16 -8.12 1.83
N ASP A 10 -27.44 -8.88 2.63
CA ASP A 10 -26.39 -8.39 3.53
C ASP A 10 -25.25 -7.69 2.76
N LEU A 11 -24.83 -8.23 1.62
CA LEU A 11 -23.75 -7.66 0.81
C LEU A 11 -24.13 -6.28 0.26
N SER A 12 -25.39 -6.12 -0.16
CA SER A 12 -25.91 -4.82 -0.64
C SER A 12 -25.92 -3.76 0.46
N TYR A 13 -26.30 -4.12 1.68
CA TYR A 13 -26.25 -3.17 2.81
C TYR A 13 -24.83 -2.81 3.20
N LEU A 14 -23.93 -3.78 3.20
CA LEU A 14 -22.51 -3.59 3.47
C LEU A 14 -21.88 -2.64 2.43
N THR A 15 -22.08 -2.93 1.14
CA THR A 15 -21.58 -2.12 0.03
C THR A 15 -22.15 -0.71 0.07
N TYR A 16 -23.45 -0.58 0.29
CA TYR A 16 -24.11 0.74 0.39
C TYR A 16 -23.56 1.58 1.54
N TYR A 17 -23.33 0.97 2.71
CA TYR A 17 -22.72 1.63 3.86
C TYR A 17 -21.33 2.14 3.54
N ALA A 18 -20.49 1.26 2.97
CA ALA A 18 -19.11 1.57 2.62
C ALA A 18 -19.00 2.66 1.54
N ASP A 19 -19.83 2.57 0.47
CA ASP A 19 -19.90 3.55 -0.60
C ASP A 19 -20.29 4.94 -0.09
N ASN A 20 -21.25 5.04 0.82
CA ASN A 20 -21.63 6.32 1.41
C ASN A 20 -20.52 6.96 2.25
N ILE A 21 -19.72 6.16 2.96
CA ILE A 21 -18.58 6.69 3.72
C ILE A 21 -17.50 7.19 2.74
N ALA A 22 -17.11 6.38 1.76
CA ALA A 22 -16.14 6.75 0.74
C ALA A 22 -16.61 8.01 -0.03
N ALA A 23 -17.85 8.00 -0.52
CA ALA A 23 -18.42 9.12 -1.26
C ALA A 23 -18.43 10.43 -0.46
N PHE A 24 -18.61 10.40 0.85
CA PHE A 24 -18.57 11.61 1.66
C PHE A 24 -17.17 12.22 1.70
N THR A 25 -16.13 11.39 1.82
CA THR A 25 -14.74 11.84 1.86
C THR A 25 -14.25 12.34 0.50
N ASP A 26 -14.80 11.80 -0.61
CA ASP A 26 -14.40 12.14 -1.97
C ASP A 26 -15.07 13.40 -2.51
N ARG A 27 -16.30 13.71 -2.04
CA ARG A 27 -17.15 14.74 -2.62
C ARG A 27 -16.94 16.07 -1.93
N ARG A 28 -16.08 16.90 -2.49
CA ARG A 28 -15.90 18.29 -2.08
C ARG A 28 -16.76 19.20 -2.94
N GLU A 29 -17.48 20.13 -2.32
CA GLU A 29 -18.33 21.07 -3.04
C GLU A 29 -17.51 22.03 -3.91
N ALA A 30 -17.96 22.24 -5.15
CA ALA A 30 -17.41 23.28 -6.01
C ALA A 30 -18.05 24.63 -5.63
N GLU A 31 -17.28 25.71 -5.56
CA GLU A 31 -17.76 27.04 -5.16
C GLU A 31 -18.90 27.55 -6.05
N ASP A 32 -18.86 27.25 -7.36
CA ASP A 32 -19.85 27.66 -8.34
C ASP A 32 -20.71 26.49 -8.87
N GLY A 33 -20.94 25.46 -8.04
CA GLY A 33 -21.56 24.22 -8.44
C GLY A 33 -23.04 24.38 -8.89
N GLU A 34 -23.33 23.96 -10.14
CA GLU A 34 -24.67 23.91 -10.70
C GLU A 34 -25.35 22.55 -10.43
N ASN A 35 -26.70 22.55 -10.46
CA ASN A 35 -27.44 21.29 -10.44
C ASN A 35 -27.25 20.50 -11.74
N GLY A 36 -27.00 19.19 -11.63
CA GLY A 36 -26.94 18.28 -12.77
C GLY A 36 -25.70 17.39 -12.77
N PHE A 37 -25.61 16.58 -13.82
CA PHE A 37 -24.50 15.66 -14.05
C PHE A 37 -23.92 15.89 -15.43
N ASP A 38 -22.60 15.81 -15.54
CA ASP A 38 -21.88 15.90 -16.80
C ASP A 38 -20.92 14.72 -16.93
N LYS A 39 -21.23 13.78 -17.82
CA LYS A 39 -20.42 12.58 -18.04
C LYS A 39 -19.15 12.84 -18.88
N THR A 40 -18.98 14.06 -19.36
CA THR A 40 -17.84 14.43 -20.20
C THR A 40 -16.72 15.13 -19.42
N VAL A 41 -16.92 15.39 -18.13
CA VAL A 41 -15.91 16.04 -17.29
C VAL A 41 -14.67 15.14 -17.15
N PRO A 42 -13.47 15.70 -17.32
CA PRO A 42 -12.22 14.99 -17.06
C PRO A 42 -11.93 14.87 -15.56
N LEU A 43 -10.94 14.06 -15.22
CA LEU A 43 -10.37 14.05 -13.88
C LEU A 43 -9.51 15.30 -13.68
N ASP A 44 -9.85 16.12 -12.70
CA ASP A 44 -9.05 17.27 -12.27
C ASP A 44 -7.79 16.83 -11.50
N SER A 45 -6.75 17.63 -11.56
CA SER A 45 -5.58 17.40 -10.72
C SER A 45 -5.90 17.78 -9.28
N VAL A 46 -5.64 16.87 -8.34
CA VAL A 46 -5.75 17.15 -6.89
C VAL A 46 -4.89 18.34 -6.46
N PHE A 47 -3.81 18.64 -7.17
CA PHE A 47 -2.93 19.79 -6.91
C PHE A 47 -3.53 21.15 -7.28
N ASN A 48 -4.68 21.20 -7.96
CA ASN A 48 -5.40 22.45 -8.19
C ASN A 48 -5.75 23.17 -6.87
N ILE A 49 -5.89 22.43 -5.78
CA ILE A 49 -6.11 22.99 -4.45
C ILE A 49 -5.00 23.96 -4.00
N LEU A 50 -3.77 23.79 -4.50
CA LEU A 50 -2.63 24.65 -4.14
C LEU A 50 -2.76 26.09 -4.67
N ASN A 51 -3.60 26.31 -5.68
CA ASN A 51 -3.94 27.63 -6.21
C ASN A 51 -5.38 28.04 -5.90
N GLY A 52 -6.04 27.35 -4.96
CA GLY A 52 -7.46 27.60 -4.60
C GLY A 52 -8.44 27.17 -5.68
N ASN A 53 -8.08 26.24 -6.56
CA ASN A 53 -8.87 25.79 -7.71
C ASN A 53 -9.22 26.87 -8.75
N HIS A 54 -8.50 28.00 -8.76
CA HIS A 54 -8.73 29.08 -9.70
C HIS A 54 -8.26 28.75 -11.12
N GLU A 55 -7.13 28.03 -11.25
CA GLU A 55 -6.64 27.52 -12.52
C GLU A 55 -6.72 26.00 -12.50
N LYS A 56 -7.67 25.43 -13.23
CA LYS A 56 -7.90 23.99 -13.24
C LYS A 56 -7.05 23.32 -14.31
N LYS A 57 -6.28 22.32 -13.88
CA LYS A 57 -5.58 21.39 -14.77
C LYS A 57 -6.25 20.03 -14.69
N HIS A 58 -6.34 19.37 -15.84
CA HIS A 58 -7.03 18.11 -16.02
C HIS A 58 -6.10 17.06 -16.59
N TYR A 59 -6.39 15.81 -16.35
CA TYR A 59 -5.70 14.69 -16.99
C TYR A 59 -6.35 14.32 -18.32
N ALA A 60 -5.54 13.98 -19.33
CA ALA A 60 -6.05 13.44 -20.58
C ALA A 60 -6.71 12.07 -20.38
N MET A 61 -7.63 11.71 -21.27
CA MET A 61 -8.23 10.37 -21.32
C MET A 61 -7.13 9.33 -21.63
N GLN A 62 -6.77 8.54 -20.64
CA GLN A 62 -5.72 7.55 -20.77
C GLN A 62 -5.98 6.38 -19.81
N VAL A 63 -5.59 5.18 -20.19
CA VAL A 63 -5.36 4.08 -19.26
C VAL A 63 -3.89 4.09 -18.82
N LEU A 64 -3.57 3.57 -17.64
CA LEU A 64 -2.18 3.42 -17.23
C LEU A 64 -1.54 2.33 -18.09
N ASP A 65 -0.59 2.73 -18.93
CA ASP A 65 0.21 1.82 -19.75
C ASP A 65 1.69 2.12 -19.47
N PRO A 66 2.48 1.13 -19.04
CA PRO A 66 3.92 1.29 -18.82
C PRO A 66 4.70 1.77 -20.05
N ASN A 67 4.16 1.55 -21.25
CA ASN A 67 4.78 1.97 -22.50
C ASN A 67 4.29 3.36 -22.98
N ALA A 68 3.23 3.89 -22.39
CA ALA A 68 2.78 5.26 -22.65
C ALA A 68 3.65 6.27 -21.89
N GLY A 69 3.71 7.49 -22.40
CA GLY A 69 4.34 8.60 -21.67
C GLY A 69 3.57 8.93 -20.39
N ILE A 70 4.24 9.63 -19.46
CA ILE A 70 3.60 10.11 -18.22
C ILE A 70 2.48 11.08 -18.60
N ASN A 71 1.29 10.85 -18.06
CA ASN A 71 0.14 11.75 -18.23
C ASN A 71 0.25 12.90 -17.22
N TYR A 72 0.79 14.03 -17.67
CA TYR A 72 0.84 15.26 -16.87
C TYR A 72 -0.48 16.02 -16.98
N PRO A 73 -0.94 16.67 -15.90
CA PRO A 73 -2.13 17.51 -15.96
C PRO A 73 -1.88 18.72 -16.89
N THR A 74 -2.87 19.01 -17.71
CA THR A 74 -2.85 20.07 -18.73
C THR A 74 -3.94 21.10 -18.47
N ASP A 75 -3.76 22.34 -18.95
CA ASP A 75 -4.76 23.40 -19.02
C ASP A 75 -5.57 23.36 -20.32
N HIS A 76 -5.20 22.51 -21.28
CA HIS A 76 -5.96 22.33 -22.51
C HIS A 76 -7.30 21.66 -22.22
N PRO A 77 -8.38 22.05 -22.93
CA PRO A 77 -9.69 21.43 -22.77
C PRO A 77 -9.62 19.91 -23.01
N VAL A 78 -10.08 19.14 -22.04
CA VAL A 78 -10.22 17.69 -22.11
C VAL A 78 -11.68 17.34 -21.91
N SER A 79 -12.21 16.44 -22.72
CA SER A 79 -13.58 15.96 -22.58
C SER A 79 -13.58 14.45 -22.69
N MET A 80 -14.19 13.78 -21.72
CA MET A 80 -14.41 12.32 -21.76
C MET A 80 -15.46 12.00 -22.82
N ASP A 81 -15.23 10.95 -23.61
CA ASP A 81 -16.17 10.49 -24.61
C ASP A 81 -16.67 9.06 -24.39
N GLU A 82 -17.75 8.71 -25.08
CA GLU A 82 -18.34 7.37 -24.97
C GLU A 82 -17.41 6.27 -25.48
N HIS A 83 -16.54 6.59 -26.42
CA HIS A 83 -15.59 5.63 -26.99
C HIS A 83 -14.54 5.24 -25.94
N PHE A 84 -14.03 6.21 -25.17
CA PHE A 84 -13.10 5.94 -24.08
C PHE A 84 -13.72 5.02 -23.02
N TYR A 85 -14.96 5.30 -22.58
CA TYR A 85 -15.63 4.43 -21.60
C TYR A 85 -15.83 2.99 -22.14
N LYS A 86 -16.17 2.84 -23.42
CA LYS A 86 -16.27 1.52 -24.07
C LYS A 86 -14.91 0.79 -24.09
N THR A 87 -13.84 1.51 -24.39
CA THR A 87 -12.46 0.95 -24.38
C THR A 87 -12.09 0.48 -22.97
N VAL A 88 -12.37 1.26 -21.94
CA VAL A 88 -12.13 0.86 -20.53
C VAL A 88 -12.89 -0.43 -20.19
N ILE A 89 -14.17 -0.51 -20.53
CA ILE A 89 -14.99 -1.72 -20.27
C ILE A 89 -14.42 -2.94 -21.03
N GLN A 90 -14.03 -2.75 -22.28
CA GLN A 90 -13.40 -3.83 -23.08
C GLN A 90 -12.09 -4.31 -22.45
N ASN A 91 -11.20 -3.40 -22.07
CA ASN A 91 -9.92 -3.73 -21.42
C ASN A 91 -10.13 -4.55 -20.15
N ILE A 92 -11.01 -4.08 -19.25
CA ILE A 92 -11.32 -4.80 -18.01
C ILE A 92 -11.88 -6.19 -18.33
N THR A 93 -12.84 -6.28 -19.28
CA THR A 93 -13.46 -7.55 -19.68
C THR A 93 -12.43 -8.52 -20.26
N GLU A 94 -11.51 -8.04 -21.09
CA GLU A 94 -10.46 -8.87 -21.69
C GLU A 94 -9.44 -9.35 -20.66
N CYS A 95 -9.03 -8.47 -19.74
CA CYS A 95 -8.13 -8.83 -18.63
C CYS A 95 -8.71 -9.90 -17.72
N LEU A 96 -10.03 -9.90 -17.51
CA LEU A 96 -10.72 -10.84 -16.63
C LEU A 96 -11.22 -12.11 -17.36
N ARG A 97 -11.12 -12.14 -18.68
CA ARG A 97 -11.61 -13.29 -19.46
C ARG A 97 -10.83 -14.56 -19.16
N GLY A 98 -11.53 -15.59 -18.74
CA GLY A 98 -10.95 -16.91 -18.44
C GLY A 98 -10.16 -16.99 -17.13
N ILE A 99 -10.28 -15.96 -16.28
CA ILE A 99 -9.73 -15.98 -14.93
C ILE A 99 -10.83 -16.44 -13.95
N GLU A 100 -10.54 -17.48 -13.20
CA GLU A 100 -11.35 -17.83 -12.03
C GLU A 100 -10.94 -16.91 -10.87
N LEU A 101 -11.86 -16.05 -10.44
CA LEU A 101 -11.59 -15.08 -9.38
C LEU A 101 -11.64 -15.81 -8.03
N ASP A 102 -10.47 -15.93 -7.42
CA ASP A 102 -10.30 -16.37 -6.05
C ASP A 102 -9.51 -15.32 -5.23
N GLU A 103 -9.27 -15.60 -3.95
CA GLU A 103 -8.52 -14.69 -3.06
C GLU A 103 -7.13 -14.32 -3.59
N LYS A 104 -6.48 -15.20 -4.34
CA LYS A 104 -5.13 -14.97 -4.91
C LYS A 104 -5.13 -13.91 -6.00
N TYR A 105 -6.29 -13.68 -6.65
CA TYR A 105 -6.42 -12.70 -7.73
C TYR A 105 -6.89 -11.32 -7.27
N LEU A 106 -7.25 -11.13 -5.99
CA LEU A 106 -7.76 -9.84 -5.51
C LEU A 106 -6.80 -8.68 -5.78
N ASN A 107 -5.51 -8.86 -5.51
CA ASN A 107 -4.52 -7.81 -5.77
C ASN A 107 -4.28 -7.59 -7.28
N SER A 108 -4.39 -8.65 -8.09
CA SER A 108 -4.32 -8.52 -9.55
C SER A 108 -5.56 -7.81 -10.11
N LEU A 109 -6.75 -8.10 -9.57
CA LEU A 109 -7.98 -7.38 -9.90
C LEU A 109 -7.84 -5.89 -9.58
N LEU A 110 -7.32 -5.55 -8.40
CA LEU A 110 -7.05 -4.15 -8.03
C LEU A 110 -6.11 -3.48 -9.04
N SER A 111 -5.06 -4.15 -9.51
CA SER A 111 -4.15 -3.61 -10.52
C SER A 111 -4.83 -3.40 -11.87
N VAL A 112 -5.73 -4.30 -12.29
CA VAL A 112 -6.54 -4.12 -13.51
C VAL A 112 -7.46 -2.91 -13.39
N LEU A 113 -8.11 -2.75 -12.24
CA LEU A 113 -8.98 -1.59 -11.97
C LEU A 113 -8.17 -0.29 -11.90
N GLU A 114 -7.01 -0.30 -11.25
CA GLU A 114 -6.09 0.84 -11.21
C GLU A 114 -5.69 1.29 -12.61
N ALA A 115 -5.24 0.35 -13.45
CA ALA A 115 -4.81 0.65 -14.81
C ALA A 115 -5.90 1.32 -15.66
N ASN A 116 -7.16 0.98 -15.43
CA ASN A 116 -8.27 1.42 -16.27
C ASN A 116 -9.09 2.57 -15.68
N LEU A 117 -9.13 2.73 -14.34
CA LEU A 117 -10.04 3.68 -13.68
C LEU A 117 -9.33 4.89 -13.06
N SER A 118 -7.99 4.94 -13.03
CA SER A 118 -7.22 6.00 -12.37
C SER A 118 -7.42 7.40 -12.98
N TYR A 119 -7.81 7.50 -14.24
CA TYR A 119 -8.08 8.78 -14.90
C TYR A 119 -9.57 9.05 -15.17
N ILE A 120 -10.45 8.30 -14.53
CA ILE A 120 -11.90 8.53 -14.55
C ILE A 120 -12.31 9.18 -13.23
N PRO A 121 -13.04 10.31 -13.24
CA PRO A 121 -13.50 10.91 -11.99
C PRO A 121 -14.52 10.02 -11.27
N SER A 122 -14.49 10.00 -9.93
CA SER A 122 -15.44 9.26 -9.09
C SER A 122 -16.84 9.83 -9.13
N SER A 123 -16.98 11.12 -9.41
CA SER A 123 -18.25 11.82 -9.53
C SER A 123 -18.33 12.62 -10.84
N THR A 124 -19.54 12.66 -11.43
CA THR A 124 -19.88 13.49 -12.56
C THR A 124 -20.89 14.58 -12.19
N SER A 125 -21.10 14.80 -10.89
CA SER A 125 -21.97 15.86 -10.37
C SER A 125 -21.31 17.23 -10.58
N LYS A 126 -22.04 18.17 -11.17
CA LYS A 126 -21.58 19.55 -11.35
C LYS A 126 -21.42 20.33 -10.04
N LYS A 127 -21.91 19.80 -8.93
CA LYS A 127 -21.76 20.40 -7.59
C LYS A 127 -20.46 20.02 -6.90
N GLU A 128 -19.72 19.07 -7.43
CA GLU A 128 -18.58 18.45 -6.77
C GLU A 128 -17.33 18.69 -7.59
N LEU A 129 -16.18 18.74 -6.91
CA LEU A 129 -14.87 18.70 -7.55
C LEU A 129 -14.63 17.30 -8.11
N THR A 130 -14.09 17.24 -9.32
CA THR A 130 -13.84 15.97 -10.04
C THR A 130 -12.39 15.53 -9.92
N ASP A 131 -11.79 15.65 -8.73
CA ASP A 131 -10.36 15.48 -8.48
C ASP A 131 -9.99 14.17 -7.74
N ILE A 132 -10.97 13.30 -7.51
CA ILE A 132 -10.78 11.94 -6.99
C ILE A 132 -11.12 10.93 -8.07
N SER A 133 -10.23 9.96 -8.28
CA SER A 133 -10.42 8.93 -9.31
C SER A 133 -11.48 7.90 -8.90
N LEU A 134 -12.13 7.30 -9.91
CA LEU A 134 -13.05 6.19 -9.68
C LEU A 134 -12.31 4.98 -9.06
N TYR A 135 -11.04 4.78 -9.39
CA TYR A 135 -10.23 3.74 -8.77
C TYR A 135 -10.08 3.97 -7.26
N ASP A 136 -9.69 5.17 -6.83
CA ASP A 136 -9.52 5.48 -5.42
C ASP A 136 -10.84 5.31 -4.63
N HIS A 137 -11.94 5.77 -5.20
CA HIS A 137 -13.27 5.59 -4.63
C HIS A 137 -13.63 4.11 -4.43
N VAL A 138 -13.51 3.30 -5.47
CA VAL A 138 -13.83 1.85 -5.41
C VAL A 138 -12.89 1.12 -4.45
N LYS A 139 -11.61 1.46 -4.46
CA LYS A 139 -10.60 0.91 -3.54
C LYS A 139 -10.97 1.19 -2.08
N MET A 140 -11.31 2.43 -1.76
CA MET A 140 -11.71 2.81 -0.39
C MET A 140 -13.04 2.19 0.02
N THR A 141 -14.01 2.11 -0.89
CA THR A 141 -15.27 1.39 -0.66
C THR A 141 -15.01 -0.06 -0.29
N ALA A 142 -14.15 -0.76 -1.03
CA ALA A 142 -13.78 -2.15 -0.75
C ALA A 142 -13.08 -2.30 0.60
N ALA A 143 -12.14 -1.38 0.94
CA ALA A 143 -11.45 -1.39 2.22
C ALA A 143 -12.41 -1.20 3.41
N ILE A 144 -13.33 -0.24 3.30
CA ILE A 144 -14.33 0.05 4.34
C ILE A 144 -15.28 -1.15 4.50
N ALA A 145 -15.74 -1.74 3.38
CA ALA A 145 -16.60 -2.92 3.40
C ALA A 145 -15.94 -4.10 4.11
N ALA A 146 -14.70 -4.44 3.73
CA ALA A 146 -13.95 -5.55 4.35
C ALA A 146 -13.73 -5.33 5.86
N CYS A 147 -13.41 -4.10 6.27
CA CYS A 147 -13.26 -3.77 7.69
C CYS A 147 -14.58 -3.88 8.46
N THR A 148 -15.67 -3.40 7.87
CA THR A 148 -17.00 -3.45 8.49
C THR A 148 -17.48 -4.89 8.64
N GLU A 149 -17.29 -5.72 7.61
CA GLU A 149 -17.66 -7.13 7.66
C GLU A 149 -16.94 -7.88 8.78
N GLN A 150 -15.60 -7.83 8.83
CA GLN A 150 -14.83 -8.51 9.88
C GLN A 150 -15.19 -8.01 11.29
N PHE A 151 -15.51 -6.71 11.43
CA PHE A 151 -15.94 -6.16 12.70
C PHE A 151 -17.31 -6.70 13.14
N LEU A 152 -18.27 -6.80 12.21
CA LEU A 152 -19.61 -7.34 12.48
C LEU A 152 -19.57 -8.86 12.73
N GLU A 153 -18.69 -9.59 12.04
CA GLU A 153 -18.46 -11.02 12.29
C GLU A 153 -17.94 -11.26 13.72
N GLU A 154 -16.96 -10.48 14.19
CA GLU A 154 -16.47 -10.58 15.58
C GLU A 154 -17.60 -10.36 16.58
N LYS A 155 -18.54 -9.44 16.28
CA LYS A 155 -19.72 -9.17 17.09
C LYS A 155 -20.85 -10.19 16.94
N GLN A 156 -20.72 -11.13 16.00
CA GLN A 156 -21.76 -12.08 15.63
C GLN A 156 -23.07 -11.40 15.19
N GLU A 157 -22.97 -10.19 14.59
CA GLU A 157 -24.11 -9.48 14.04
C GLU A 157 -24.61 -10.19 12.77
N LYS A 158 -25.89 -10.49 12.73
CA LYS A 158 -26.50 -11.22 11.60
C LYS A 158 -27.53 -10.39 10.84
N ASN A 159 -27.82 -9.19 11.28
CA ASN A 159 -28.81 -8.34 10.66
C ASN A 159 -28.17 -7.04 10.18
N TYR A 160 -27.47 -7.12 9.04
CA TYR A 160 -26.76 -5.98 8.44
C TYR A 160 -27.73 -4.86 8.04
N ARG A 161 -28.94 -5.19 7.56
CA ARG A 161 -29.97 -4.21 7.29
C ARG A 161 -30.27 -3.34 8.50
N LYS A 162 -30.57 -3.96 9.65
CA LYS A 162 -30.88 -3.25 10.87
C LYS A 162 -29.69 -2.43 11.35
N HIS A 163 -28.49 -3.03 11.39
CA HIS A 163 -27.28 -2.41 11.94
C HIS A 163 -26.80 -1.25 11.06
N LEU A 164 -26.58 -1.50 9.77
CA LEU A 164 -25.92 -0.55 8.87
C LEU A 164 -26.86 0.44 8.18
N PHE A 165 -28.15 0.08 8.03
CA PHE A 165 -29.11 0.86 7.27
C PHE A 165 -30.18 1.52 8.15
N GLU A 166 -30.93 0.73 8.94
CA GLU A 166 -32.00 1.27 9.80
C GLU A 166 -31.42 2.09 10.99
N ASN A 167 -30.32 1.62 11.58
CA ASN A 167 -29.59 2.29 12.67
C ASN A 167 -28.32 3.01 12.18
N ALA A 168 -28.25 3.44 10.92
CA ALA A 168 -27.07 4.03 10.30
C ALA A 168 -26.41 5.14 11.16
N LYS A 169 -27.22 6.02 11.78
CA LYS A 169 -26.70 7.09 12.64
C LYS A 169 -25.84 6.55 13.79
N GLN A 170 -26.28 5.45 14.40
CA GLN A 170 -25.53 4.82 15.50
C GLN A 170 -24.31 4.08 15.02
N SER A 171 -24.40 3.35 13.88
CA SER A 171 -23.27 2.63 13.32
C SER A 171 -22.17 3.57 12.81
N TYR A 172 -22.50 4.80 12.37
CA TYR A 172 -21.50 5.82 12.01
C TYR A 172 -20.67 6.32 13.20
N GLU A 173 -21.17 6.22 14.44
CA GLU A 173 -20.45 6.58 15.67
C GLU A 173 -19.59 5.41 16.19
N GLU A 174 -19.88 4.19 15.73
CA GLU A 174 -19.21 2.99 16.21
C GLU A 174 -17.78 2.89 15.68
N LYS A 175 -16.83 2.54 16.58
CA LYS A 175 -15.42 2.41 16.23
C LYS A 175 -15.13 1.09 15.50
N MET A 176 -15.56 0.99 14.25
CA MET A 176 -15.39 -0.22 13.44
C MET A 176 -13.99 -0.34 12.82
N PHE A 177 -13.24 0.75 12.75
CA PHE A 177 -12.00 0.84 12.00
C PHE A 177 -10.79 1.09 12.90
N LEU A 178 -9.62 0.66 12.45
CA LEU A 178 -8.32 1.11 12.94
C LEU A 178 -7.60 1.83 11.80
N LEU A 179 -7.30 3.10 11.96
CA LEU A 179 -6.27 3.71 11.15
C LEU A 179 -4.93 3.26 11.72
N TYR A 180 -4.16 2.53 10.92
CA TYR A 180 -2.90 1.91 11.30
C TYR A 180 -1.74 2.51 10.52
N SER A 181 -0.59 2.60 11.15
CA SER A 181 0.64 2.99 10.49
C SER A 181 1.83 2.21 11.03
N MET A 182 2.81 2.01 10.16
CA MET A 182 4.10 1.40 10.46
C MET A 182 5.21 2.27 9.87
N ASP A 183 6.33 2.35 10.58
CA ASP A 183 7.48 3.17 10.21
C ASP A 183 8.78 2.44 10.53
N ILE A 184 9.67 2.35 9.56
CA ILE A 184 11.01 1.78 9.70
C ILE A 184 11.98 2.89 10.13
N SER A 185 12.63 2.70 11.27
CA SER A 185 13.67 3.58 11.77
C SER A 185 15.05 3.12 11.34
N GLY A 186 15.98 4.07 11.12
CA GLY A 186 17.37 3.79 10.76
C GLY A 186 17.65 3.77 9.26
N ILE A 187 16.63 4.08 8.43
CA ILE A 187 16.67 4.06 6.97
C ILE A 187 17.88 4.83 6.42
N GLN A 188 18.10 6.07 6.85
CA GLN A 188 19.20 6.89 6.34
C GLN A 188 20.56 6.25 6.63
N ASN A 189 20.79 5.84 7.86
CA ASN A 189 22.05 5.17 8.23
C ASN A 189 22.26 3.89 7.42
N PHE A 190 21.21 3.10 7.20
CA PHE A 190 21.27 1.90 6.39
C PHE A 190 21.61 2.21 4.92
N ILE A 191 20.93 3.19 4.30
CA ILE A 191 21.16 3.57 2.89
C ILE A 191 22.57 4.12 2.70
N TYR A 192 23.04 5.00 3.59
CA TYR A 192 24.36 5.63 3.49
C TYR A 192 25.51 4.75 3.98
N THR A 193 25.26 3.52 4.44
CA THR A 193 26.30 2.52 4.72
C THR A 193 26.82 1.96 3.39
N VAL A 194 27.75 2.67 2.75
CA VAL A 194 28.35 2.32 1.46
C VAL A 194 29.87 2.21 1.56
N GLY A 195 30.48 1.45 0.67
CA GLY A 195 31.93 1.33 0.59
C GLY A 195 32.59 2.54 -0.11
N GLU A 196 33.92 2.56 -0.11
CA GLU A 196 34.71 3.63 -0.76
C GLU A 196 34.56 3.64 -2.29
N SER A 197 34.21 2.51 -2.89
CA SER A 197 33.96 2.35 -4.31
C SER A 197 32.51 1.90 -4.56
N GLY A 198 31.93 2.28 -5.71
CA GLY A 198 30.58 1.88 -6.10
C GLY A 198 29.46 2.53 -5.27
N VAL A 199 29.69 3.74 -4.73
CA VAL A 199 28.74 4.47 -3.86
C VAL A 199 27.33 4.50 -4.43
N LEU A 200 27.17 4.94 -5.69
CA LEU A 200 25.83 5.02 -6.34
C LEU A 200 25.13 3.65 -6.45
N LYS A 201 25.90 2.58 -6.71
CA LYS A 201 25.37 1.22 -6.74
C LYS A 201 24.86 0.80 -5.35
N GLY A 202 25.63 1.13 -4.32
CA GLY A 202 25.26 0.83 -2.93
C GLY A 202 24.01 1.57 -2.49
N LEU A 203 23.92 2.87 -2.74
CA LEU A 203 22.76 3.70 -2.42
C LEU A 203 21.50 3.18 -3.11
N ARG A 204 21.56 2.93 -4.43
CA ARG A 204 20.44 2.39 -5.21
C ARG A 204 19.94 1.06 -4.66
N ALA A 205 20.83 0.10 -4.45
CA ALA A 205 20.46 -1.23 -3.98
C ALA A 205 19.82 -1.19 -2.59
N ARG A 206 20.36 -0.40 -1.68
CA ARG A 206 19.85 -0.29 -0.31
C ARG A 206 18.51 0.41 -0.24
N SER A 207 18.33 1.50 -1.00
CA SER A 207 17.06 2.19 -1.10
C SER A 207 15.99 1.28 -1.69
N PHE A 208 16.29 0.63 -2.82
CA PHE A 208 15.40 -0.31 -3.46
C PHE A 208 15.03 -1.50 -2.55
N TYR A 209 16.01 -2.06 -1.86
CA TYR A 209 15.75 -3.19 -0.97
C TYR A 209 14.83 -2.82 0.19
N LEU A 210 14.99 -1.64 0.79
CA LEU A 210 14.09 -1.16 1.83
C LEU A 210 12.66 -0.94 1.32
N GLU A 211 12.52 -0.41 0.11
CA GLU A 211 11.22 -0.21 -0.52
C GLU A 211 10.50 -1.54 -0.74
N ILE A 212 11.15 -2.49 -1.41
CA ILE A 212 10.55 -3.82 -1.64
C ILE A 212 10.33 -4.60 -0.34
N MET A 213 11.21 -4.43 0.65
CA MET A 213 11.01 -5.04 1.96
C MET A 213 9.75 -4.48 2.63
N MET A 214 9.50 -3.17 2.52
CA MET A 214 8.29 -2.56 3.06
C MET A 214 7.03 -3.05 2.34
N GLU A 215 7.05 -3.13 1.01
CA GLU A 215 5.97 -3.72 0.21
C GLU A 215 5.67 -5.16 0.64
N HIS A 216 6.72 -5.96 0.83
CA HIS A 216 6.58 -7.33 1.29
C HIS A 216 5.99 -7.42 2.71
N VAL A 217 6.45 -6.58 3.64
CA VAL A 217 5.94 -6.51 5.02
C VAL A 217 4.47 -6.14 5.04
N VAL A 218 4.05 -5.19 4.20
CA VAL A 218 2.64 -4.80 4.03
C VAL A 218 1.81 -5.97 3.54
N ASP A 219 2.24 -6.65 2.47
CA ASP A 219 1.52 -7.80 1.92
C ASP A 219 1.39 -8.95 2.92
N GLU A 220 2.45 -9.27 3.65
CA GLU A 220 2.42 -10.31 4.69
C GLU A 220 1.44 -9.98 5.82
N LEU A 221 1.38 -8.70 6.23
CA LEU A 221 0.42 -8.29 7.26
C LEU A 221 -1.01 -8.37 6.73
N LEU A 222 -1.28 -7.86 5.53
CA LEU A 222 -2.62 -7.92 4.93
C LEU A 222 -3.09 -9.36 4.73
N GLU A 223 -2.22 -10.27 4.26
CA GLU A 223 -2.53 -11.70 4.14
C GLU A 223 -2.83 -12.34 5.51
N LYS A 224 -2.06 -12.04 6.56
CA LYS A 224 -2.32 -12.52 7.93
C LYS A 224 -3.68 -12.06 8.46
N LEU A 225 -4.18 -10.91 8.00
CA LEU A 225 -5.45 -10.32 8.41
C LEU A 225 -6.61 -10.68 7.47
N ALA A 226 -6.41 -11.55 6.48
CA ALA A 226 -7.38 -11.86 5.42
C ALA A 226 -7.91 -10.60 4.71
N LEU A 227 -7.02 -9.64 4.42
CA LEU A 227 -7.29 -8.39 3.74
C LEU A 227 -6.50 -8.30 2.42
N SER A 228 -6.87 -7.35 1.58
CA SER A 228 -6.20 -7.08 0.31
C SER A 228 -5.50 -5.72 0.31
N ARG A 229 -4.79 -5.41 -0.77
CA ARG A 229 -4.19 -4.08 -0.99
C ARG A 229 -5.22 -2.95 -1.11
N ALA A 230 -6.52 -3.23 -1.18
CA ALA A 230 -7.54 -2.21 -1.02
C ALA A 230 -7.40 -1.48 0.32
N ASN A 231 -7.02 -2.20 1.38
CA ASN A 231 -6.82 -1.67 2.73
C ASN A 231 -5.51 -0.86 2.90
N LEU A 232 -4.61 -0.88 1.92
CA LEU A 232 -3.39 -0.08 1.90
C LEU A 232 -3.70 1.32 1.36
N ILE A 233 -3.67 2.33 2.24
CA ILE A 233 -3.89 3.74 1.86
C ILE A 233 -2.64 4.30 1.19
N TYR A 234 -1.48 4.08 1.81
CA TYR A 234 -0.19 4.61 1.36
C TYR A 234 0.97 3.73 1.80
N THR A 235 1.97 3.59 0.95
CA THR A 235 3.30 3.06 1.29
C THR A 235 4.38 3.86 0.57
N GLY A 236 5.50 4.07 1.22
CA GLY A 236 6.66 4.75 0.63
C GLY A 236 7.63 5.25 1.70
N GLY A 237 8.92 5.28 1.34
CA GLY A 237 9.96 5.78 2.23
C GLY A 237 10.12 5.01 3.55
N GLY A 238 9.72 3.75 3.59
CA GLY A 238 9.71 2.92 4.79
C GLY A 238 8.56 3.19 5.77
N HIS A 239 7.50 3.82 5.28
CA HIS A 239 6.31 4.18 6.04
C HIS A 239 5.05 3.71 5.31
N CYS A 240 4.01 3.28 6.04
CA CYS A 240 2.72 2.96 5.44
C CYS A 240 1.55 3.41 6.31
N TYR A 241 0.40 3.59 5.65
CA TYR A 241 -0.91 3.73 6.29
C TYR A 241 -1.87 2.68 5.74
N MET A 242 -2.65 2.07 6.63
CA MET A 242 -3.68 1.09 6.28
C MET A 242 -4.97 1.36 7.04
N LEU A 243 -6.10 1.00 6.44
CA LEU A 243 -7.38 0.93 7.10
C LEU A 243 -7.65 -0.54 7.47
N LEU A 244 -7.74 -0.85 8.76
CA LEU A 244 -7.90 -2.21 9.28
C LEU A 244 -9.18 -2.32 10.12
N PRO A 245 -9.75 -3.52 10.29
CA PRO A 245 -10.90 -3.72 11.18
C PRO A 245 -10.51 -3.59 12.65
N ASN A 246 -11.35 -2.94 13.44
CA ASN A 246 -11.13 -2.74 14.88
C ASN A 246 -11.58 -3.97 15.69
N THR A 247 -10.96 -5.11 15.44
CA THR A 247 -11.22 -6.37 16.14
C THR A 247 -10.11 -6.70 17.14
N LYS A 248 -10.38 -7.61 18.06
CA LYS A 248 -9.38 -8.09 19.01
C LYS A 248 -8.31 -8.92 18.31
N ASP A 249 -8.72 -9.75 17.36
CA ASP A 249 -7.81 -10.62 16.61
C ASP A 249 -6.84 -9.82 15.75
N VAL A 250 -7.31 -8.76 15.08
CA VAL A 250 -6.45 -7.86 14.31
C VAL A 250 -5.42 -7.16 15.22
N LYS A 251 -5.81 -6.67 16.39
CA LYS A 251 -4.88 -6.03 17.33
C LYS A 251 -3.81 -7.00 17.83
N ASN A 252 -4.18 -8.24 18.12
CA ASN A 252 -3.25 -9.28 18.52
C ASN A 252 -2.29 -9.62 17.37
N ALA A 253 -2.81 -9.82 16.16
CA ALA A 253 -2.00 -10.12 14.98
C ALA A 253 -0.99 -8.99 14.67
N ILE A 254 -1.38 -7.73 14.79
CA ILE A 254 -0.47 -6.58 14.65
C ILE A 254 0.66 -6.64 15.69
N ALA A 255 0.33 -6.90 16.96
CA ALA A 255 1.31 -6.95 18.04
C ALA A 255 2.31 -8.11 17.86
N ASP A 256 1.82 -9.28 17.49
CA ASP A 256 2.64 -10.45 17.23
C ASP A 256 3.53 -10.24 16.01
N TYR A 257 2.98 -9.70 14.92
CA TYR A 257 3.74 -9.45 13.70
C TYR A 257 4.84 -8.39 13.91
N GLU A 258 4.57 -7.31 14.63
CA GLU A 258 5.60 -6.30 14.96
C GLU A 258 6.76 -6.94 15.76
N LYS A 259 6.43 -7.84 16.70
CA LYS A 259 7.44 -8.57 17.49
C LYS A 259 8.27 -9.51 16.61
N GLU A 260 7.63 -10.32 15.75
CA GLU A 260 8.29 -11.20 14.78
C GLU A 260 9.22 -10.41 13.86
N LEU A 261 8.72 -9.29 13.33
CA LEU A 261 9.44 -8.44 12.41
C LEU A 261 10.67 -7.79 13.08
N ASN A 262 10.54 -7.27 14.29
CA ASN A 262 11.68 -6.70 15.03
C ASN A 262 12.70 -7.76 15.46
N ALA A 263 12.28 -8.97 15.76
CA ALA A 263 13.20 -10.09 16.00
C ALA A 263 14.00 -10.42 14.74
N TRP A 264 13.35 -10.47 13.58
CA TRP A 264 14.01 -10.66 12.28
C TRP A 264 14.94 -9.49 11.93
N MET A 265 14.50 -8.23 12.12
CA MET A 265 15.35 -7.04 11.92
C MET A 265 16.62 -7.10 12.77
N MET A 266 16.48 -7.48 14.04
CA MET A 266 17.61 -7.63 14.96
C MET A 266 18.57 -8.76 14.52
N GLN A 267 18.04 -9.85 13.97
CA GLN A 267 18.85 -10.93 13.42
C GLN A 267 19.64 -10.49 12.19
N GLN A 268 19.01 -9.78 11.26
CA GLN A 268 19.61 -9.40 9.99
C GLN A 268 20.47 -8.13 10.06
N PHE A 269 20.08 -7.16 10.87
CA PHE A 269 20.65 -5.81 10.86
C PHE A 269 21.13 -5.31 12.23
N ASP A 270 21.12 -6.17 13.25
CA ASP A 270 21.43 -5.79 14.64
C ASP A 270 20.52 -4.64 15.11
N THR A 271 21.09 -3.47 15.39
CA THR A 271 20.31 -2.27 15.81
C THR A 271 20.12 -1.25 14.68
N ALA A 272 20.55 -1.57 13.45
CA ALA A 272 20.52 -0.61 12.34
C ALA A 272 19.12 -0.27 11.87
N LEU A 273 18.20 -1.25 11.88
CA LEU A 273 16.81 -1.07 11.50
C LEU A 273 15.89 -1.51 12.63
N TYR A 274 14.77 -0.80 12.79
CA TYR A 274 13.73 -1.10 13.77
C TYR A 274 12.37 -0.65 13.23
N VAL A 275 11.33 -1.45 13.44
CA VAL A 275 9.96 -1.13 13.05
C VAL A 275 9.14 -0.71 14.25
N ALA A 276 8.47 0.43 14.15
CA ALA A 276 7.48 0.89 15.10
C ALA A 276 6.12 1.04 14.41
N SER A 277 5.08 0.51 15.02
CA SER A 277 3.71 0.69 14.54
C SER A 277 2.83 1.39 15.56
N GLY A 278 1.74 1.97 15.08
CA GLY A 278 0.71 2.58 15.88
C GLY A 278 -0.64 2.49 15.21
N TYR A 279 -1.70 2.57 15.98
CA TYR A 279 -3.06 2.61 15.45
C TYR A 279 -3.98 3.48 16.30
N ALA A 280 -5.05 3.96 15.68
CA ALA A 280 -6.12 4.68 16.34
C ALA A 280 -7.47 4.09 15.94
N PRO A 281 -8.31 3.66 16.91
CA PRO A 281 -9.69 3.30 16.64
C PRO A 281 -10.46 4.47 16.05
N ALA A 282 -11.14 4.25 14.93
CA ALA A 282 -11.89 5.25 14.20
C ALA A 282 -13.33 4.80 13.95
N SER A 283 -14.25 5.75 13.94
CA SER A 283 -15.63 5.58 13.47
C SER A 283 -15.78 6.11 12.06
N ALA A 284 -16.89 5.79 11.39
CA ALA A 284 -17.21 6.36 10.10
C ALA A 284 -17.26 7.89 10.13
N ASN A 285 -17.83 8.48 11.20
CA ASN A 285 -17.85 9.93 11.39
C ASN A 285 -16.45 10.52 11.47
N GLU A 286 -15.52 9.93 12.25
CA GLU A 286 -14.14 10.43 12.33
C GLU A 286 -13.36 10.27 11.01
N LEU A 287 -13.63 9.23 10.21
CA LEU A 287 -13.05 9.10 8.87
C LEU A 287 -13.55 10.21 7.94
N ARG A 288 -14.76 10.73 8.17
CA ARG A 288 -15.39 11.84 7.46
C ARG A 288 -15.03 13.22 8.03
N ASP A 289 -14.13 13.27 9.00
CA ASP A 289 -13.77 14.47 9.77
C ASP A 289 -14.96 15.10 10.51
N GLU A 290 -15.88 14.27 11.00
CA GLU A 290 -17.01 14.68 11.84
C GLU A 290 -16.81 14.19 13.29
N PRO A 291 -16.62 15.09 14.27
CA PRO A 291 -16.50 16.55 14.15
C PRO A 291 -15.18 16.99 13.48
N GLU A 292 -15.15 18.21 12.96
CA GLU A 292 -13.96 18.82 12.33
C GLU A 292 -12.71 18.63 13.20
N GLY A 293 -11.59 18.24 12.57
CA GLY A 293 -10.33 17.94 13.24
C GLY A 293 -10.24 16.54 13.84
N SER A 294 -11.30 15.73 13.80
CA SER A 294 -11.28 14.36 14.31
C SER A 294 -10.36 13.47 13.49
N TYR A 295 -10.35 13.62 12.14
CA TYR A 295 -9.48 12.87 11.24
C TYR A 295 -8.00 13.15 11.53
N SER A 296 -7.60 14.41 11.61
CA SER A 296 -6.23 14.80 11.98
C SER A 296 -5.83 14.29 13.38
N GLY A 297 -6.79 14.22 14.28
CA GLY A 297 -6.63 13.65 15.63
C GLY A 297 -6.24 12.17 15.64
N LEU A 298 -6.68 11.39 14.64
CA LEU A 298 -6.28 9.99 14.50
C LEU A 298 -4.77 9.87 14.19
N TYR A 299 -4.27 10.66 13.25
CA TYR A 299 -2.84 10.69 12.90
C TYR A 299 -1.96 11.12 14.07
N LEU A 300 -2.41 12.09 14.86
CA LEU A 300 -1.68 12.53 16.05
C LEU A 300 -1.56 11.41 17.09
N LYS A 301 -2.63 10.64 17.32
CA LYS A 301 -2.60 9.47 18.22
C LYS A 301 -1.60 8.42 17.75
N ILE A 302 -1.62 8.10 16.47
CA ILE A 302 -0.71 7.12 15.83
C ILE A 302 0.74 7.60 15.98
N SER A 303 1.02 8.85 15.62
CA SER A 303 2.37 9.43 15.68
C SER A 303 2.94 9.39 17.11
N LYS A 304 2.13 9.66 18.13
CA LYS A 304 2.53 9.56 19.55
C LYS A 304 2.88 8.11 19.93
N MET A 305 2.10 7.12 19.48
CA MET A 305 2.40 5.70 19.73
C MET A 305 3.72 5.29 19.09
N ILE A 306 3.90 5.63 17.81
CA ILE A 306 5.14 5.33 17.07
C ILE A 306 6.35 6.00 17.73
N ALA A 307 6.24 7.27 18.10
CA ALA A 307 7.32 8.00 18.79
C ALA A 307 7.67 7.35 20.14
N GLY A 308 6.67 6.92 20.91
CA GLY A 308 6.87 6.20 22.16
C GLY A 308 7.64 4.88 21.97
N LYS A 309 7.27 4.07 20.96
CA LYS A 309 7.96 2.84 20.63
C LYS A 309 9.39 3.08 20.13
N LYS A 310 9.60 4.11 19.31
CA LYS A 310 10.94 4.51 18.86
C LYS A 310 11.86 4.94 20.00
N ALA A 311 11.32 5.52 21.05
CA ALA A 311 12.07 5.87 22.26
C ALA A 311 12.42 4.65 23.13
N HIS A 312 11.65 3.55 23.02
CA HIS A 312 11.79 2.34 23.86
C HIS A 312 11.90 1.09 22.97
N ARG A 313 12.88 1.09 22.03
CA ARG A 313 12.99 0.05 20.96
C ARG A 313 13.24 -1.35 21.47
N TYR A 314 14.05 -1.50 22.50
CA TYR A 314 14.56 -2.80 22.94
C TYR A 314 14.28 -3.00 24.43
N ASP A 315 13.68 -4.11 24.76
CA ASP A 315 13.54 -4.55 26.15
C ASP A 315 14.83 -5.18 26.68
N ALA A 316 14.87 -5.49 27.97
CA ALA A 316 16.04 -6.06 28.62
C ALA A 316 16.40 -7.48 28.08
N ALA A 317 15.42 -8.23 27.56
CA ALA A 317 15.68 -9.54 26.98
C ALA A 317 16.33 -9.41 25.59
N MET A 318 15.84 -8.48 24.77
CA MET A 318 16.42 -8.15 23.46
C MET A 318 17.85 -7.63 23.59
N ILE A 319 18.11 -6.73 24.55
CA ILE A 319 19.47 -6.21 24.82
C ILE A 319 20.40 -7.35 25.24
N ARG A 320 19.95 -8.24 26.13
CA ARG A 320 20.75 -9.42 26.51
C ARG A 320 21.00 -10.35 25.34
N ALA A 321 20.05 -10.53 24.43
CA ALA A 321 20.21 -11.34 23.23
C ALA A 321 21.25 -10.72 22.27
N LEU A 322 21.19 -9.41 22.04
CA LEU A 322 22.19 -8.67 21.25
C LEU A 322 23.59 -8.84 21.81
N ASN A 323 23.77 -8.68 23.13
CA ASN A 323 25.06 -8.80 23.79
C ASN A 323 25.64 -10.25 23.77
N LYS A 324 24.77 -11.25 23.62
CA LYS A 324 25.16 -12.65 23.50
C LYS A 324 25.37 -13.10 22.04
N LYS A 325 24.92 -12.31 21.09
CA LYS A 325 25.03 -12.64 19.67
C LYS A 325 26.49 -12.74 19.26
N ARG A 326 26.88 -13.91 18.76
CA ARG A 326 28.19 -14.13 18.16
C ARG A 326 28.05 -13.92 16.66
N HIS A 327 28.94 -13.11 16.11
CA HIS A 327 29.05 -12.97 14.66
C HIS A 327 29.90 -14.09 14.10
N SER A 328 29.54 -14.64 12.94
CA SER A 328 30.38 -15.59 12.21
C SER A 328 31.50 -14.83 11.48
N GLY A 329 32.70 -15.41 11.48
CA GLY A 329 33.84 -14.86 10.76
C GLY A 329 34.77 -13.98 11.59
N ASP A 330 36.01 -13.84 11.08
CA ASP A 330 37.13 -13.22 11.79
C ASP A 330 37.51 -11.83 11.25
N ARG A 331 36.82 -11.35 10.24
CA ARG A 331 37.12 -10.08 9.58
C ARG A 331 35.92 -9.19 9.42
N GLU A 332 36.14 -7.88 9.43
CA GLU A 332 35.12 -6.88 9.18
C GLU A 332 34.85 -6.73 7.69
N CYS A 333 33.54 -6.68 7.31
CA CYS A 333 33.11 -6.32 5.96
C CYS A 333 33.51 -4.88 5.63
N LYS A 334 34.19 -4.65 4.50
CA LYS A 334 34.64 -3.31 4.08
C LYS A 334 33.47 -2.32 3.88
N VAL A 335 32.25 -2.81 3.66
CA VAL A 335 31.08 -1.95 3.42
C VAL A 335 30.33 -1.66 4.71
N CYS A 336 29.81 -2.70 5.39
CA CYS A 336 28.94 -2.51 6.55
C CYS A 336 29.63 -2.63 7.91
N ARG A 337 30.96 -2.90 7.93
CA ARG A 337 31.81 -3.03 9.11
C ARG A 337 31.41 -4.15 10.10
N ARG A 338 30.46 -5.01 9.72
CA ARG A 338 30.10 -6.18 10.54
C ARG A 338 31.10 -7.30 10.38
N MET A 339 31.39 -8.02 11.50
CA MET A 339 32.15 -9.26 11.47
C MET A 339 31.34 -10.32 10.73
N ALA A 340 31.95 -10.96 9.74
CA ALA A 340 31.28 -11.97 8.93
C ALA A 340 32.32 -12.83 8.16
N GLU A 341 31.88 -13.95 7.61
CA GLU A 341 32.57 -14.61 6.51
C GLU A 341 32.52 -13.75 5.27
N LEU A 342 33.65 -13.53 4.63
CA LEU A 342 33.79 -12.59 3.53
C LEU A 342 34.16 -13.30 2.21
N ALA A 343 33.48 -12.84 1.16
CA ALA A 343 33.89 -13.04 -0.22
C ALA A 343 34.19 -11.66 -0.81
N ASP A 344 35.39 -11.50 -1.41
CA ASP A 344 35.86 -10.21 -1.95
C ASP A 344 35.81 -9.07 -0.92
N ASP A 345 36.21 -9.36 0.33
CA ASP A 345 36.19 -8.45 1.49
C ASP A 345 34.80 -7.91 1.88
N LYS A 346 33.74 -8.51 1.40
CA LYS A 346 32.34 -8.15 1.67
C LYS A 346 31.56 -9.34 2.24
N CYS A 347 30.64 -9.06 3.15
CA CYS A 347 29.70 -10.07 3.65
C CYS A 347 28.66 -10.45 2.57
N GLU A 348 27.98 -11.58 2.77
CA GLU A 348 26.96 -12.09 1.84
C GLU A 348 25.90 -11.03 1.50
N MET A 349 25.37 -10.32 2.51
CA MET A 349 24.38 -9.25 2.31
C MET A 349 24.88 -8.12 1.42
N CYS A 350 26.13 -7.64 1.66
CA CYS A 350 26.68 -6.54 0.86
C CYS A 350 26.97 -6.96 -0.59
N ASN A 351 27.40 -8.21 -0.80
CA ASN A 351 27.58 -8.78 -2.14
C ASN A 351 26.24 -8.94 -2.87
N ALA A 352 25.20 -9.43 -2.18
CA ALA A 352 23.86 -9.56 -2.75
C ALA A 352 23.26 -8.19 -3.13
N LEU A 353 23.41 -7.18 -2.26
CA LEU A 353 22.97 -5.82 -2.54
C LEU A 353 23.70 -5.21 -3.75
N GLU A 354 25.02 -5.38 -3.85
CA GLU A 354 25.78 -4.86 -5.00
C GLU A 354 25.32 -5.48 -6.31
N LYS A 355 25.05 -6.78 -6.31
CA LYS A 355 24.52 -7.49 -7.47
C LYS A 355 23.10 -7.00 -7.80
N MET A 356 22.23 -6.86 -6.81
CA MET A 356 20.87 -6.36 -6.96
C MET A 356 20.86 -4.96 -7.60
N SER A 357 21.86 -4.11 -7.35
CA SER A 357 21.97 -2.79 -7.98
C SER A 357 22.03 -2.84 -9.51
N GLY A 358 22.65 -3.86 -10.08
CA GLY A 358 22.63 -4.11 -11.53
C GLY A 358 21.26 -4.57 -12.00
N ASN A 359 20.68 -5.52 -11.27
CA ASN A 359 19.36 -6.05 -11.59
C ASN A 359 18.26 -4.97 -11.60
N VAL A 360 18.28 -4.04 -10.63
CA VAL A 360 17.32 -2.90 -10.59
C VAL A 360 17.32 -2.05 -11.87
N LEU A 361 18.40 -2.04 -12.63
CA LEU A 361 18.50 -1.29 -13.89
C LEU A 361 18.00 -2.05 -15.12
N TYR A 362 18.00 -3.37 -15.07
CA TYR A 362 17.82 -4.19 -16.27
C TYR A 362 16.72 -5.24 -16.15
N ASP A 363 16.38 -5.66 -14.94
CA ASP A 363 15.38 -6.69 -14.71
C ASP A 363 14.05 -6.04 -14.31
N PRO A 364 12.94 -6.34 -15.03
CA PRO A 364 11.66 -5.70 -14.77
C PRO A 364 10.89 -6.29 -13.58
N TYR A 365 11.28 -7.48 -13.08
CA TYR A 365 10.53 -8.21 -12.07
C TYR A 365 11.41 -8.56 -10.87
N PHE A 366 10.84 -8.43 -9.68
CA PHE A 366 11.45 -8.80 -8.40
C PHE A 366 10.53 -9.76 -7.68
N THR A 367 11.01 -11.00 -7.55
CA THR A 367 10.19 -12.12 -7.09
C THR A 367 10.54 -12.52 -5.68
N VAL A 368 9.52 -12.73 -4.86
CA VAL A 368 9.63 -13.29 -3.52
C VAL A 368 9.51 -14.80 -3.60
N VAL A 369 10.51 -15.49 -3.03
CA VAL A 369 10.59 -16.97 -3.04
C VAL A 369 10.83 -17.52 -1.64
N ARG A 370 10.40 -18.79 -1.40
CA ARG A 370 10.60 -19.48 -0.11
C ARG A 370 12.00 -20.10 0.05
N ARG A 371 12.70 -20.34 -1.03
CA ARG A 371 14.02 -21.00 -1.00
C ARG A 371 15.13 -19.99 -1.22
N LYS A 372 16.18 -20.08 -0.39
CA LYS A 372 17.37 -19.26 -0.57
C LYS A 372 18.10 -19.64 -1.85
N GLU A 373 18.31 -18.66 -2.70
CA GLU A 373 19.13 -18.76 -3.90
C GLU A 373 20.41 -17.96 -3.77
N LYS A 374 21.38 -18.21 -4.67
CA LYS A 374 22.63 -17.44 -4.68
C LYS A 374 22.34 -15.96 -4.94
N ASN A 375 22.86 -15.09 -4.08
CA ASN A 375 22.66 -13.63 -4.08
C ASN A 375 21.21 -13.16 -3.87
N ALA A 376 20.33 -14.02 -3.39
CA ALA A 376 18.99 -13.61 -2.95
C ALA A 376 19.10 -12.74 -1.68
N LEU A 377 18.31 -11.68 -1.61
CA LEU A 377 18.24 -10.83 -0.43
C LEU A 377 17.18 -11.37 0.55
N PRO A 378 17.51 -11.50 1.84
CA PRO A 378 16.57 -12.03 2.83
C PRO A 378 15.40 -11.08 3.03
N LEU A 379 14.20 -11.65 3.20
CA LEU A 379 12.97 -10.94 3.56
C LEU A 379 12.38 -11.57 4.84
N PRO A 380 11.54 -10.84 5.59
CA PRO A 380 10.80 -11.42 6.71
C PRO A 380 10.00 -12.68 6.32
N GLY A 381 9.74 -13.56 7.30
CA GLY A 381 8.96 -14.77 7.07
C GLY A 381 9.73 -15.88 6.34
N GLU A 382 11.08 -15.94 6.51
CA GLU A 382 11.95 -16.92 5.85
C GLU A 382 11.84 -16.91 4.32
N LYS A 383 11.68 -15.73 3.75
CA LYS A 383 11.55 -15.50 2.32
C LYS A 383 12.75 -14.74 1.78
N TYR A 384 12.87 -14.74 0.46
CA TYR A 384 14.03 -14.16 -0.23
C TYR A 384 13.57 -13.41 -1.48
N LEU A 385 14.26 -12.32 -1.79
CA LEU A 385 14.05 -11.53 -2.99
C LEU A 385 15.08 -11.92 -4.05
N VAL A 386 14.60 -12.20 -5.24
CA VAL A 386 15.39 -12.45 -6.45
C VAL A 386 14.92 -11.56 -7.59
N ALA A 387 15.81 -11.27 -8.55
CA ALA A 387 15.46 -10.53 -9.75
C ALA A 387 15.18 -11.51 -10.90
N ASP A 388 14.18 -11.23 -11.71
CA ASP A 388 13.75 -12.09 -12.83
C ASP A 388 13.51 -11.29 -14.11
N THR A 389 13.86 -11.90 -15.24
CA THR A 389 13.30 -11.54 -16.54
C THR A 389 11.88 -12.09 -16.67
N LYS A 390 11.12 -11.65 -17.67
CA LYS A 390 9.77 -12.18 -17.94
C LYS A 390 9.77 -13.70 -18.10
N GLU A 391 10.76 -14.25 -18.80
CA GLU A 391 10.86 -15.69 -19.04
C GLU A 391 11.18 -16.49 -17.77
N SER A 392 12.10 -15.98 -16.94
CA SER A 392 12.43 -16.63 -15.66
C SER A 392 11.27 -16.54 -14.68
N LEU A 393 10.55 -15.41 -14.62
CA LEU A 393 9.35 -15.26 -13.81
C LEU A 393 8.27 -16.29 -14.18
N LEU A 394 7.93 -16.42 -15.47
CA LEU A 394 6.91 -17.39 -15.92
C LEU A 394 7.26 -18.83 -15.56
N LYS A 395 8.54 -19.21 -15.64
CA LYS A 395 9.02 -20.54 -15.19
C LYS A 395 8.90 -20.68 -13.67
N ARG A 396 9.24 -19.64 -12.93
CA ARG A 396 9.21 -19.63 -11.46
C ARG A 396 7.80 -19.71 -10.90
N MET A 397 6.84 -19.06 -11.55
CA MET A 397 5.41 -19.11 -11.15
C MET A 397 4.83 -20.54 -11.20
N GLN A 398 5.46 -21.45 -11.95
CA GLN A 398 5.07 -22.87 -12.04
C GLN A 398 5.78 -23.76 -10.99
N GLN A 399 6.66 -23.20 -10.17
CA GLN A 399 7.47 -23.96 -9.22
C GLN A 399 6.94 -23.79 -7.79
N ASP A 400 7.08 -24.84 -6.98
CA ASP A 400 6.88 -24.74 -5.55
C ASP A 400 7.88 -23.75 -4.95
N GLY A 401 7.37 -22.78 -4.19
CA GLY A 401 8.20 -21.78 -3.53
C GLY A 401 8.10 -20.39 -4.11
N TYR A 402 7.40 -20.18 -5.23
CA TYR A 402 6.95 -18.86 -5.66
C TYR A 402 5.95 -18.29 -4.63
N VAL A 403 6.06 -17.02 -4.31
CA VAL A 403 5.14 -16.32 -3.41
C VAL A 403 4.42 -15.21 -4.16
N ARG A 404 5.15 -14.20 -4.64
CA ARG A 404 4.62 -13.05 -5.39
C ARG A 404 5.73 -12.36 -6.16
N SER A 405 5.36 -11.45 -7.04
CA SER A 405 6.32 -10.63 -7.79
C SER A 405 5.93 -9.17 -7.78
N TYR A 406 6.93 -8.31 -7.78
CA TYR A 406 6.80 -6.87 -7.92
C TYR A 406 7.38 -6.43 -9.26
N THR A 407 6.75 -5.45 -9.90
CA THR A 407 7.26 -4.83 -11.13
C THR A 407 7.92 -3.51 -10.78
N CYS A 408 9.15 -3.30 -11.26
CA CYS A 408 9.84 -2.04 -11.04
C CYS A 408 9.47 -1.05 -12.15
N LEU A 409 8.78 0.04 -11.78
CA LEU A 409 8.40 1.11 -12.71
C LEU A 409 9.57 2.05 -13.08
N LEU A 410 10.74 1.91 -12.46
CA LEU A 410 11.92 2.72 -12.79
C LEU A 410 12.38 2.60 -14.25
N TYR A 411 11.94 1.56 -14.93
CA TYR A 411 12.24 1.32 -16.36
C TYR A 411 11.48 2.23 -17.33
N THR A 412 10.34 2.76 -16.92
CA THR A 412 9.46 3.57 -17.77
C THR A 412 9.64 5.07 -17.58
N SER A 413 10.35 5.48 -16.53
CA SER A 413 10.72 6.87 -16.33
C SER A 413 11.98 7.19 -17.17
N PRO A 414 11.90 8.05 -18.19
CA PRO A 414 13.10 8.51 -18.88
C PRO A 414 13.96 9.24 -17.86
N SER A 415 15.03 8.58 -17.40
CA SER A 415 16.06 9.25 -16.62
C SER A 415 16.58 10.40 -17.47
N PRO A 416 16.60 11.64 -17.01
CA PRO A 416 17.34 12.68 -17.70
C PRO A 416 18.79 12.21 -17.77
N ARG A 417 19.29 12.08 -19.00
CA ARG A 417 20.71 11.76 -19.27
C ARG A 417 21.58 12.94 -18.88
#